data_6648741ea2b317512deebe32a60137a5
#
_entry.id   6648741ea2b317512deebe32a60137a5
#
_cell.length_a   1.000
_cell.length_b   1.000
_cell.length_c   1.000
_cell.angle_alpha   90.00
_cell.angle_beta   90.00
_cell.angle_gamma   90.00
#
_symmetry.space_group_name_H-M   'P 1'
#
loop_
_entity.id
_entity.type
_entity.pdbx_description
1 polymer ?
#
loop_
_entity_poly.entity_id
_entity_poly.type
_entity_poly.pdbx_seq_one_letter_code
_entity_poly.pdbx_strand_id
1 'polypeptide(L)'
;MLVRNEQEVSSVHSGLFLLSMEALLKKKLGRESRDYLAITFGLICYSIGWAAFMLPYQITTGGVTGIAAIIYYATGIEIQVSYFVINAIFLGFALKILGPKFSIKTVFAIFMLTFLLWFFQMILKDENGNLPQLLGPGQDFMACVIGAGLLGFGIGIVFCNNGSTGGTDIIAWIINKYKDVTLGRMMMYCDIVIISSCYFIFHDWRRVLFGFCVLFVMSIVIDYVINSTRQSVQFLIFSRKYEEIAEGIATKIDRGVTLLDGKGWYSKQEIKVVVVLAKKRESLDIFRLVKDIDPNAFISQSNVVGVYGEGFDKLKVK
;
A
#
# COMPACT_ATOMS: atom_id res chain seq x y z
N MET A 1 -41.66 3.86 42.83
CA MET A 1 -41.57 2.88 41.71
C MET A 1 -40.92 3.47 40.45
N LEU A 2 -41.11 4.75 40.12
CA LEU A 2 -40.56 5.40 38.93
C LEU A 2 -39.01 5.62 38.95
N VAL A 3 -38.41 5.89 40.10
CA VAL A 3 -36.95 6.15 40.24
C VAL A 3 -36.11 4.88 40.05
N ARG A 4 -36.65 3.68 40.29
CA ARG A 4 -35.97 2.41 40.14
C ARG A 4 -35.84 2.00 38.67
N ASN A 5 -36.80 2.43 37.82
CA ASN A 5 -36.76 2.17 36.37
C ASN A 5 -35.70 3.03 35.61
N GLU A 6 -35.49 4.27 36.05
CA GLU A 6 -34.47 5.14 35.40
C GLU A 6 -33.04 4.67 35.65
N GLN A 7 -32.73 4.10 36.81
CA GLN A 7 -31.42 3.56 37.13
C GLN A 7 -31.13 2.25 36.35
N GLU A 8 -32.10 1.37 36.15
CA GLU A 8 -31.96 0.17 35.35
C GLU A 8 -31.80 0.48 33.85
N VAL A 9 -32.57 1.44 33.33
CA VAL A 9 -32.45 1.88 31.94
C VAL A 9 -31.07 2.56 31.66
N SER A 10 -30.58 3.33 32.63
CA SER A 10 -29.26 3.95 32.56
C SER A 10 -28.11 2.92 32.60
N SER A 11 -28.25 1.85 33.40
CA SER A 11 -27.25 0.78 33.50
C SER A 11 -27.21 -0.11 32.25
N VAL A 12 -28.36 -0.37 31.63
CA VAL A 12 -28.47 -1.13 30.38
C VAL A 12 -27.89 -0.32 29.21
N HIS A 13 -28.15 0.99 29.16
CA HIS A 13 -27.55 1.87 28.12
C HIS A 13 -26.04 1.98 28.24
N SER A 14 -25.50 2.09 29.46
CA SER A 14 -24.06 2.11 29.68
C SER A 14 -23.38 0.76 29.35
N GLY A 15 -24.06 -0.37 29.66
CA GLY A 15 -23.58 -1.71 29.29
C GLY A 15 -23.54 -1.93 27.77
N LEU A 16 -24.59 -1.53 27.05
CA LEU A 16 -24.65 -1.59 25.59
C LEU A 16 -23.59 -0.67 24.92
N PHE A 17 -23.36 0.52 25.47
CA PHE A 17 -22.35 1.45 25.02
C PHE A 17 -20.93 0.89 25.21
N LEU A 18 -20.64 0.26 26.37
CA LEU A 18 -19.36 -0.39 26.63
C LEU A 18 -19.10 -1.58 25.70
N LEU A 19 -20.12 -2.43 25.46
CA LEU A 19 -20.01 -3.56 24.53
C LEU A 19 -19.78 -3.10 23.07
N SER A 20 -20.45 -2.03 22.65
CA SER A 20 -20.25 -1.45 21.32
C SER A 20 -18.85 -0.83 21.18
N MET A 21 -18.34 -0.21 22.23
CA MET A 21 -17.01 0.37 22.28
C MET A 21 -15.92 -0.70 22.27
N GLU A 22 -16.10 -1.81 23.00
CA GLU A 22 -15.18 -2.96 22.95
C GLU A 22 -15.16 -3.64 21.58
N ALA A 23 -16.31 -3.79 20.93
CA ALA A 23 -16.40 -4.36 19.59
C ALA A 23 -15.70 -3.46 18.56
N LEU A 24 -15.86 -2.14 18.68
CA LEU A 24 -15.17 -1.15 17.84
C LEU A 24 -13.65 -1.18 18.07
N LEU A 25 -13.21 -1.27 19.32
CA LEU A 25 -11.79 -1.39 19.68
C LEU A 25 -11.18 -2.68 19.14
N LYS A 26 -11.84 -3.83 19.29
CA LYS A 26 -11.40 -5.11 18.72
C LYS A 26 -11.30 -5.06 17.19
N LYS A 27 -12.29 -4.45 16.52
CA LYS A 27 -12.27 -4.27 15.05
C LYS A 27 -11.15 -3.34 14.60
N LYS A 28 -10.86 -2.28 15.36
CA LYS A 28 -9.75 -1.35 15.09
C LYS A 28 -8.40 -2.00 15.32
N LEU A 29 -8.23 -2.73 16.43
CA LEU A 29 -6.99 -3.43 16.76
C LEU A 29 -6.67 -4.53 15.73
N GLY A 30 -7.68 -5.29 15.30
CA GLY A 30 -7.52 -6.30 14.24
C GLY A 30 -7.17 -5.69 12.88
N ARG A 31 -7.60 -4.46 12.57
CA ARG A 31 -7.20 -3.76 11.36
C ARG A 31 -5.75 -3.27 11.45
N GLU A 32 -5.36 -2.69 12.57
CA GLU A 32 -3.99 -2.21 12.77
C GLU A 32 -2.98 -3.35 12.75
N SER A 33 -3.24 -4.47 13.42
CA SER A 33 -2.34 -5.63 13.39
C SER A 33 -2.18 -6.22 11.98
N ARG A 34 -3.25 -6.24 11.18
CA ARG A 34 -3.17 -6.66 9.77
C ARG A 34 -2.33 -5.70 8.93
N ASP A 35 -2.41 -4.39 9.19
CA ASP A 35 -1.59 -3.40 8.49
C ASP A 35 -0.10 -3.62 8.80
N TYR A 36 0.26 -3.87 10.07
CA TYR A 36 1.64 -4.16 10.47
C TYR A 36 2.17 -5.46 9.86
N LEU A 37 1.36 -6.52 9.80
CA LEU A 37 1.72 -7.78 9.14
C LEU A 37 1.96 -7.58 7.64
N ALA A 38 1.10 -6.83 6.97
CA ALA A 38 1.26 -6.51 5.56
C ALA A 38 2.52 -5.66 5.31
N ILE A 39 2.77 -4.65 6.15
CA ILE A 39 4.01 -3.85 6.09
C ILE A 39 5.23 -4.76 6.24
N THR A 40 5.25 -5.64 7.24
CA THR A 40 6.35 -6.58 7.47
C THR A 40 6.59 -7.47 6.25
N PHE A 41 5.53 -8.02 5.65
CA PHE A 41 5.64 -8.82 4.43
C PHE A 41 6.22 -8.02 3.25
N GLY A 42 5.76 -6.78 3.06
CA GLY A 42 6.33 -5.88 2.05
C GLY A 42 7.81 -5.60 2.27
N LEU A 43 8.22 -5.37 3.53
CA LEU A 43 9.62 -5.14 3.88
C LEU A 43 10.50 -6.39 3.72
N ILE A 44 9.95 -7.59 3.92
CA ILE A 44 10.66 -8.85 3.62
C ILE A 44 10.98 -8.93 2.12
N CYS A 45 9.98 -8.71 1.25
CA CYS A 45 10.18 -8.70 -0.20
C CYS A 45 11.22 -7.65 -0.62
N TYR A 46 11.14 -6.45 -0.05
CA TYR A 46 12.09 -5.37 -0.28
C TYR A 46 13.51 -5.75 0.13
N SER A 47 13.68 -6.31 1.32
CA SER A 47 15.00 -6.69 1.84
C SER A 47 15.63 -7.84 1.05
N ILE A 48 14.83 -8.81 0.58
CA ILE A 48 15.30 -9.86 -0.33
C ILE A 48 15.77 -9.24 -1.66
N GLY A 49 14.98 -8.32 -2.22
CA GLY A 49 15.38 -7.59 -3.44
C GLY A 49 16.75 -6.92 -3.32
N TRP A 50 17.01 -6.28 -2.16
CA TRP A 50 18.31 -5.67 -1.87
C TRP A 50 19.42 -6.71 -1.68
N ALA A 51 19.25 -7.64 -0.76
CA ALA A 51 20.31 -8.56 -0.35
C ALA A 51 20.69 -9.58 -1.43
N ALA A 52 19.69 -10.04 -2.21
CA ALA A 52 19.88 -11.10 -3.20
C ALA A 52 20.21 -10.57 -4.61
N PHE A 53 19.73 -9.35 -4.96
CA PHE A 53 19.83 -8.86 -6.34
C PHE A 53 20.53 -7.52 -6.46
N MET A 54 20.27 -6.52 -5.61
CA MET A 54 20.89 -5.21 -5.76
C MET A 54 22.33 -5.19 -5.31
N LEU A 55 22.62 -5.64 -4.08
CA LEU A 55 23.96 -5.59 -3.50
C LEU A 55 24.98 -6.47 -4.20
N PRO A 56 24.70 -7.76 -4.54
CA PRO A 56 25.70 -8.62 -5.19
C PRO A 56 26.12 -8.15 -6.57
N TYR A 57 25.22 -7.45 -7.28
CA TYR A 57 25.47 -6.91 -8.61
C TYR A 57 25.85 -5.43 -8.61
N GLN A 58 26.07 -4.85 -7.43
CA GLN A 58 26.46 -3.45 -7.25
C GLN A 58 25.52 -2.45 -7.94
N ILE A 59 24.23 -2.79 -7.98
CA ILE A 59 23.20 -1.94 -8.58
C ILE A 59 22.73 -0.96 -7.51
N THR A 60 22.65 0.31 -7.88
CA THR A 60 22.10 1.38 -7.02
C THR A 60 20.67 1.68 -7.39
N THR A 61 19.94 2.26 -6.43
CA THR A 61 18.57 2.73 -6.62
C THR A 61 18.46 4.17 -6.16
N GLY A 62 17.29 4.75 -6.29
CA GLY A 62 16.93 5.97 -5.58
C GLY A 62 16.70 5.74 -4.08
N GLY A 63 16.23 6.77 -3.40
CA GLY A 63 15.90 6.74 -1.99
C GLY A 63 17.09 6.71 -1.04
N VAL A 64 16.78 6.64 0.26
CA VAL A 64 17.84 6.57 1.30
C VAL A 64 18.56 5.23 1.26
N THR A 65 17.89 4.15 0.89
CA THR A 65 18.55 2.87 0.67
C THR A 65 19.58 2.95 -0.48
N GLY A 66 19.29 3.72 -1.53
CA GLY A 66 20.24 4.01 -2.60
C GLY A 66 21.45 4.81 -2.10
N ILE A 67 21.23 5.86 -1.30
CA ILE A 67 22.34 6.61 -0.67
C ILE A 67 23.16 5.68 0.24
N ALA A 68 22.51 4.84 1.04
CA ALA A 68 23.18 3.90 1.93
C ALA A 68 23.99 2.85 1.14
N ALA A 69 23.50 2.41 -0.03
CA ALA A 69 24.25 1.52 -0.92
C ALA A 69 25.47 2.23 -1.56
N ILE A 70 25.34 3.49 -1.95
CA ILE A 70 26.47 4.29 -2.43
C ILE A 70 27.56 4.39 -1.35
N ILE A 71 27.14 4.65 -0.10
CA ILE A 71 28.08 4.69 1.04
C ILE A 71 28.73 3.31 1.24
N TYR A 72 27.95 2.23 1.18
CA TYR A 72 28.48 0.87 1.30
C TYR A 72 29.53 0.57 0.22
N TYR A 73 29.26 0.88 -1.03
CA TYR A 73 30.20 0.62 -2.12
C TYR A 73 31.47 1.51 -2.05
N ALA A 74 31.35 2.72 -1.49
CA ALA A 74 32.48 3.64 -1.38
C ALA A 74 33.35 3.39 -0.13
N THR A 75 32.75 2.97 0.98
CA THR A 75 33.42 2.96 2.30
C THR A 75 33.42 1.57 2.98
N GLY A 76 32.60 0.63 2.51
CA GLY A 76 32.40 -0.66 3.17
C GLY A 76 31.48 -0.61 4.41
N ILE A 77 30.96 0.55 4.79
CA ILE A 77 29.97 0.68 5.89
C ILE A 77 28.71 -0.04 5.51
N GLU A 78 28.26 -0.99 6.34
CA GLU A 78 27.06 -1.79 6.04
C GLU A 78 25.82 -0.92 5.79
N ILE A 79 25.04 -1.32 4.77
CA ILE A 79 23.88 -0.54 4.26
C ILE A 79 22.86 -0.23 5.34
N GLN A 80 22.61 -1.17 6.26
CA GLN A 80 21.65 -0.98 7.35
C GLN A 80 22.05 0.11 8.33
N VAL A 81 23.36 0.30 8.56
CA VAL A 81 23.89 1.34 9.46
C VAL A 81 23.64 2.72 8.86
N SER A 82 24.08 2.94 7.63
CA SER A 82 23.87 4.21 6.91
C SER A 82 22.38 4.51 6.72
N TYR A 83 21.59 3.49 6.36
CA TYR A 83 20.15 3.61 6.23
C TYR A 83 19.48 4.06 7.52
N PHE A 84 19.84 3.44 8.66
CA PHE A 84 19.28 3.78 9.97
C PHE A 84 19.61 5.21 10.38
N VAL A 85 20.88 5.60 10.28
CA VAL A 85 21.35 6.94 10.68
C VAL A 85 20.66 8.04 9.87
N ILE A 86 20.60 7.91 8.55
CA ILE A 86 19.95 8.90 7.69
C ILE A 86 18.46 8.99 7.99
N ASN A 87 17.79 7.86 8.17
CA ASN A 87 16.36 7.84 8.49
C ASN A 87 16.05 8.38 9.90
N ALA A 88 16.93 8.20 10.88
CA ALA A 88 16.76 8.81 12.20
C ALA A 88 16.71 10.35 12.12
N ILE A 89 17.54 10.93 11.26
CA ILE A 89 17.52 12.39 10.99
C ILE A 89 16.21 12.80 10.33
N PHE A 90 15.79 12.14 9.26
CA PHE A 90 14.55 12.45 8.56
C PHE A 90 13.31 12.24 9.42
N LEU A 91 13.32 11.24 10.29
CA LEU A 91 12.23 10.98 11.23
C LEU A 91 12.04 12.13 12.24
N GLY A 92 13.12 12.75 12.69
CA GLY A 92 13.07 13.94 13.52
C GLY A 92 12.28 15.09 12.86
N PHE A 93 12.50 15.31 11.55
CA PHE A 93 11.72 16.27 10.76
C PHE A 93 10.27 15.81 10.54
N ALA A 94 10.06 14.52 10.26
CA ALA A 94 8.73 13.96 10.03
C ALA A 94 7.81 14.09 11.24
N LEU A 95 8.31 13.82 12.44
CA LEU A 95 7.55 13.96 13.70
C LEU A 95 7.00 15.37 13.87
N LYS A 96 7.83 16.37 13.58
CA LYS A 96 7.45 17.79 13.72
C LYS A 96 6.43 18.24 12.67
N ILE A 97 6.49 17.70 11.44
CA ILE A 97 5.73 18.22 10.30
C ILE A 97 4.49 17.35 10.00
N LEU A 98 4.60 16.03 10.01
CA LEU A 98 3.56 15.09 9.58
C LEU A 98 2.71 14.55 10.73
N GLY A 99 3.23 14.63 11.96
CA GLY A 99 2.50 14.25 13.16
C GLY A 99 2.67 12.78 13.58
N PRO A 100 2.18 12.41 14.81
CA PRO A 100 2.53 11.14 15.43
C PRO A 100 1.95 9.90 14.77
N LYS A 101 0.75 9.96 14.19
CA LYS A 101 0.11 8.76 13.57
C LYS A 101 0.86 8.23 12.36
N PHE A 102 1.38 9.11 11.52
CA PHE A 102 2.22 8.74 10.39
C PHE A 102 3.56 8.19 10.89
N SER A 103 4.13 8.87 11.89
CA SER A 103 5.46 8.57 12.39
C SER A 103 5.56 7.19 13.06
N ILE A 104 4.53 6.70 13.77
CA ILE A 104 4.57 5.39 14.44
C ILE A 104 4.76 4.25 13.44
N LYS A 105 3.97 4.21 12.35
CA LYS A 105 4.14 3.16 11.31
C LYS A 105 5.47 3.30 10.58
N THR A 106 5.93 4.53 10.36
CA THR A 106 7.22 4.80 9.72
C THR A 106 8.38 4.38 10.63
N VAL A 107 8.32 4.67 11.93
CA VAL A 107 9.31 4.19 12.91
C VAL A 107 9.40 2.67 12.89
N PHE A 108 8.24 1.99 12.98
CA PHE A 108 8.19 0.54 12.90
C PHE A 108 8.83 0.01 11.61
N ALA A 109 8.48 0.62 10.46
CA ALA A 109 9.01 0.19 9.17
C ALA A 109 10.53 0.40 9.06
N ILE A 110 11.08 1.52 9.57
CA ILE A 110 12.51 1.79 9.57
C ILE A 110 13.27 0.74 10.42
N PHE A 111 12.81 0.49 11.65
CA PHE A 111 13.45 -0.52 12.52
C PHE A 111 13.36 -1.92 11.92
N MET A 112 12.18 -2.30 11.42
CA MET A 112 11.97 -3.60 10.81
C MET A 112 12.82 -3.77 9.54
N LEU A 113 12.89 -2.75 8.67
CA LEU A 113 13.71 -2.82 7.46
C LEU A 113 15.20 -2.87 7.79
N THR A 114 15.67 -2.10 8.76
CA THR A 114 17.06 -2.16 9.25
C THR A 114 17.41 -3.57 9.70
N PHE A 115 16.53 -4.19 10.50
CA PHE A 115 16.71 -5.56 10.96
C PHE A 115 16.70 -6.57 9.82
N LEU A 116 15.74 -6.47 8.91
CA LEU A 116 15.62 -7.39 7.79
C LEU A 116 16.78 -7.28 6.78
N LEU A 117 17.28 -6.08 6.52
CA LEU A 117 18.47 -5.88 5.69
C LEU A 117 19.70 -6.55 6.32
N TRP A 118 19.90 -6.39 7.63
CA TRP A 118 20.97 -7.08 8.35
C TRP A 118 20.77 -8.60 8.28
N PHE A 119 19.56 -9.08 8.58
CA PHE A 119 19.24 -10.51 8.66
C PHE A 119 19.45 -11.22 7.31
N PHE A 120 18.92 -10.66 6.21
CA PHE A 120 19.09 -11.28 4.90
C PHE A 120 20.52 -11.19 4.37
N GLN A 121 21.26 -10.12 4.67
CA GLN A 121 22.67 -10.07 4.34
C GLN A 121 23.47 -11.12 5.12
N MET A 122 23.16 -11.31 6.41
CA MET A 122 23.83 -12.33 7.24
C MET A 122 23.58 -13.75 6.69
N ILE A 123 22.35 -14.06 6.28
CA ILE A 123 22.01 -15.40 5.74
C ILE A 123 22.62 -15.65 4.37
N LEU A 124 22.68 -14.62 3.51
CA LEU A 124 23.12 -14.76 2.13
C LEU A 124 24.64 -14.63 1.96
N LYS A 125 25.36 -14.12 2.95
CA LYS A 125 26.83 -14.07 2.89
C LYS A 125 27.43 -15.47 2.83
N ASP A 126 28.39 -15.66 1.93
CA ASP A 126 29.19 -16.87 1.84
C ASP A 126 30.26 -16.94 2.96
N GLU A 127 31.02 -18.02 3.00
CA GLU A 127 32.10 -18.22 3.98
C GLU A 127 33.19 -17.13 3.92
N ASN A 128 33.29 -16.43 2.79
CA ASN A 128 34.25 -15.33 2.57
C ASN A 128 33.65 -13.96 2.92
N GLY A 129 32.38 -13.91 3.40
CA GLY A 129 31.68 -12.68 3.75
C GLY A 129 31.13 -11.90 2.56
N ASN A 130 31.16 -12.46 1.35
CA ASN A 130 30.62 -11.84 0.15
C ASN A 130 29.18 -12.27 -0.12
N LEU A 131 28.41 -11.41 -0.75
CA LEU A 131 27.06 -11.74 -1.21
C LEU A 131 27.16 -12.41 -2.60
N PRO A 132 26.70 -13.66 -2.76
CA PRO A 132 26.82 -14.39 -4.02
C PRO A 132 25.88 -13.82 -5.08
N GLN A 133 26.34 -13.80 -6.33
CA GLN A 133 25.52 -13.45 -7.48
C GLN A 133 24.63 -14.64 -7.88
N LEU A 134 23.41 -14.70 -7.34
CA LEU A 134 22.49 -15.85 -7.48
C LEU A 134 22.17 -16.21 -8.95
N LEU A 135 22.17 -15.24 -9.86
CA LEU A 135 21.91 -15.47 -11.28
C LEU A 135 23.20 -15.75 -12.07
N GLY A 136 24.35 -15.75 -11.41
CA GLY A 136 25.66 -15.87 -12.05
C GLY A 136 26.24 -14.53 -12.53
N PRO A 137 27.52 -14.52 -12.90
CA PRO A 137 28.21 -13.31 -13.36
C PRO A 137 27.67 -12.83 -14.72
N GLY A 138 27.60 -11.50 -14.89
CA GLY A 138 27.16 -10.89 -16.15
C GLY A 138 25.63 -10.81 -16.32
N GLN A 139 24.84 -11.24 -15.34
CA GLN A 139 23.37 -11.18 -15.36
C GLN A 139 22.82 -9.92 -14.67
N ASP A 140 23.57 -8.82 -14.75
CA ASP A 140 23.25 -7.56 -14.07
C ASP A 140 21.87 -7.01 -14.46
N PHE A 141 21.51 -7.09 -15.75
CA PHE A 141 20.21 -6.62 -16.22
C PHE A 141 19.06 -7.45 -15.66
N MET A 142 19.20 -8.78 -15.62
CA MET A 142 18.16 -9.65 -15.05
C MET A 142 18.03 -9.45 -13.55
N ALA A 143 19.14 -9.31 -12.83
CA ALA A 143 19.16 -8.96 -11.41
C ALA A 143 18.49 -7.59 -11.16
N CYS A 144 18.74 -6.61 -12.00
CA CYS A 144 18.11 -5.30 -11.98
C CYS A 144 16.59 -5.40 -12.07
N VAL A 145 16.05 -6.13 -13.05
CA VAL A 145 14.60 -6.25 -13.28
C VAL A 145 13.91 -7.01 -12.14
N ILE A 146 14.46 -8.17 -11.74
CA ILE A 146 13.88 -8.98 -10.66
C ILE A 146 13.93 -8.22 -9.33
N GLY A 147 15.09 -7.65 -9.01
CA GLY A 147 15.27 -6.89 -7.79
C GLY A 147 14.35 -5.66 -7.75
N ALA A 148 14.29 -4.88 -8.83
CA ALA A 148 13.38 -3.73 -8.93
C ALA A 148 11.90 -4.14 -8.77
N GLY A 149 11.51 -5.29 -9.31
CA GLY A 149 10.19 -5.87 -9.12
C GLY A 149 9.88 -6.15 -7.65
N LEU A 150 10.79 -6.81 -6.94
CA LEU A 150 10.66 -7.10 -5.51
C LEU A 150 10.65 -5.83 -4.65
N LEU A 151 11.51 -4.86 -4.98
CA LEU A 151 11.56 -3.57 -4.30
C LEU A 151 10.24 -2.81 -4.48
N GLY A 152 9.77 -2.69 -5.73
CA GLY A 152 8.52 -1.99 -6.06
C GLY A 152 7.29 -2.65 -5.44
N PHE A 153 7.22 -3.98 -5.45
CA PHE A 153 6.16 -4.75 -4.81
C PHE A 153 6.15 -4.51 -3.29
N GLY A 154 7.32 -4.59 -2.65
CA GLY A 154 7.48 -4.37 -1.21
C GLY A 154 7.04 -2.97 -0.79
N ILE A 155 7.56 -1.92 -1.45
CA ILE A 155 7.16 -0.53 -1.17
C ILE A 155 5.68 -0.28 -1.46
N GLY A 156 5.16 -0.83 -2.56
CA GLY A 156 3.74 -0.71 -2.90
C GLY A 156 2.83 -1.22 -1.79
N ILE A 157 3.15 -2.38 -1.19
CA ILE A 157 2.40 -2.92 -0.05
C ILE A 157 2.50 -2.00 1.17
N VAL A 158 3.69 -1.48 1.48
CA VAL A 158 3.89 -0.56 2.60
C VAL A 158 3.03 0.69 2.44
N PHE A 159 3.01 1.30 1.24
CA PHE A 159 2.19 2.48 0.95
C PHE A 159 0.69 2.21 1.00
N CYS A 160 0.22 1.04 0.55
CA CYS A 160 -1.18 0.64 0.66
C CYS A 160 -1.67 0.57 2.11
N ASN A 161 -0.76 0.32 3.05
CA ASN A 161 -1.07 0.24 4.48
C ASN A 161 -0.71 1.52 5.26
N ASN A 162 -0.57 2.66 4.55
CA ASN A 162 -0.24 3.97 5.12
C ASN A 162 1.08 3.96 5.93
N GLY A 163 2.04 3.12 5.54
CA GLY A 163 3.41 3.12 6.02
C GLY A 163 4.31 3.92 5.08
N SER A 164 5.54 4.12 5.51
CA SER A 164 6.63 4.64 4.69
C SER A 164 7.91 3.90 5.08
N THR A 165 8.76 3.62 4.11
CA THR A 165 10.08 3.02 4.38
C THR A 165 11.08 4.04 4.93
N GLY A 166 10.63 5.27 5.16
CA GLY A 166 11.54 6.37 5.49
C GLY A 166 12.17 6.98 4.23
N GLY A 167 13.22 7.77 4.43
CA GLY A 167 13.99 8.26 3.31
C GLY A 167 13.33 9.38 2.52
N THR A 168 13.52 9.33 1.19
CA THR A 168 12.94 10.28 0.25
C THR A 168 11.42 10.29 0.28
N ASP A 169 10.79 9.21 0.73
CA ASP A 169 9.35 9.14 0.99
C ASP A 169 8.90 10.23 1.97
N ILE A 170 9.67 10.44 3.05
CA ILE A 170 9.36 11.47 4.06
C ILE A 170 9.41 12.86 3.41
N ILE A 171 10.43 13.11 2.57
CA ILE A 171 10.55 14.38 1.85
C ILE A 171 9.36 14.56 0.91
N ALA A 172 8.97 13.51 0.18
CA ALA A 172 7.82 13.54 -0.72
C ALA A 172 6.52 13.82 0.04
N TRP A 173 6.30 13.21 1.20
CA TRP A 173 5.14 13.47 2.07
C TRP A 173 5.13 14.90 2.62
N ILE A 174 6.28 15.44 3.03
CA ILE A 174 6.41 16.82 3.50
C ILE A 174 6.04 17.79 2.37
N ILE A 175 6.60 17.60 1.18
CA ILE A 175 6.33 18.49 0.04
C ILE A 175 4.87 18.37 -0.42
N ASN A 176 4.32 17.15 -0.49
CA ASN A 176 2.90 16.93 -0.82
C ASN A 176 1.93 17.62 0.16
N LYS A 177 2.36 17.82 1.42
CA LYS A 177 1.56 18.55 2.40
C LYS A 177 1.43 20.05 2.05
N TYR A 178 2.46 20.63 1.43
CA TYR A 178 2.51 22.09 1.15
C TYR A 178 2.28 22.44 -0.32
N LYS A 179 2.52 21.50 -1.24
CA LYS A 179 2.38 21.70 -2.69
C LYS A 179 1.53 20.59 -3.31
N ASP A 180 0.76 20.91 -4.34
CA ASP A 180 -0.03 19.95 -5.12
C ASP A 180 0.85 19.16 -6.10
N VAL A 181 1.81 18.41 -5.55
CA VAL A 181 2.66 17.50 -6.33
C VAL A 181 2.41 16.09 -5.84
N THR A 182 2.23 15.14 -6.76
CA THR A 182 2.02 13.73 -6.39
C THR A 182 3.28 13.17 -5.70
N LEU A 183 3.07 12.28 -4.73
CA LEU A 183 4.18 11.62 -4.00
C LEU A 183 5.17 10.97 -4.97
N GLY A 184 4.67 10.24 -5.97
CA GLY A 184 5.51 9.55 -6.95
C GLY A 184 6.40 10.50 -7.76
N ARG A 185 5.88 11.67 -8.17
CA ARG A 185 6.70 12.67 -8.88
C ARG A 185 7.83 13.21 -8.02
N MET A 186 7.54 13.49 -6.74
CA MET A 186 8.58 14.00 -5.83
C MET A 186 9.65 12.96 -5.54
N MET A 187 9.23 11.71 -5.31
CA MET A 187 10.17 10.59 -5.15
C MET A 187 11.04 10.46 -6.40
N MET A 188 10.43 10.45 -7.59
CA MET A 188 11.15 10.36 -8.86
C MET A 188 12.21 11.46 -9.02
N TYR A 189 11.90 12.72 -8.67
CA TYR A 189 12.89 13.80 -8.73
C TYR A 189 14.07 13.60 -7.77
N CYS A 190 13.79 13.19 -6.52
CA CYS A 190 14.83 12.85 -5.56
C CYS A 190 15.70 11.70 -6.07
N ASP A 191 15.07 10.67 -6.60
CA ASP A 191 15.76 9.46 -7.06
C ASP A 191 16.63 9.73 -8.29
N ILE A 192 16.18 10.57 -9.23
CA ILE A 192 17.00 11.01 -10.37
C ILE A 192 18.29 11.70 -9.89
N VAL A 193 18.19 12.58 -8.90
CA VAL A 193 19.36 13.26 -8.33
C VAL A 193 20.32 12.28 -7.68
N ILE A 194 19.79 11.33 -6.88
CA ILE A 194 20.59 10.32 -6.18
C ILE A 194 21.30 9.41 -7.17
N ILE A 195 20.57 8.87 -8.14
CA ILE A 195 21.12 7.96 -9.16
C ILE A 195 22.18 8.67 -10.00
N SER A 196 21.93 9.93 -10.40
CA SER A 196 22.88 10.71 -11.17
C SER A 196 24.16 10.99 -10.37
N SER A 197 24.07 11.15 -9.04
CA SER A 197 25.22 11.36 -8.17
C SER A 197 26.17 10.16 -8.13
N CYS A 198 25.69 8.95 -8.42
CA CYS A 198 26.54 7.76 -8.55
C CYS A 198 27.65 7.92 -9.58
N TYR A 199 27.39 8.64 -10.69
CA TYR A 199 28.40 8.86 -11.71
C TYR A 199 29.61 9.62 -11.18
N PHE A 200 29.38 10.66 -10.37
CA PHE A 200 30.46 11.47 -9.80
C PHE A 200 31.33 10.71 -8.79
N ILE A 201 30.76 9.65 -8.16
CA ILE A 201 31.46 8.86 -7.14
C ILE A 201 32.20 7.68 -7.77
N PHE A 202 31.57 6.96 -8.67
CA PHE A 202 32.10 5.70 -9.21
C PHE A 202 32.66 5.81 -10.62
N HIS A 203 32.39 6.91 -11.34
CA HIS A 203 32.78 7.13 -12.74
C HIS A 203 32.36 5.98 -13.68
N ASP A 204 31.28 5.26 -13.29
CA ASP A 204 30.77 4.11 -14.00
C ASP A 204 29.36 4.39 -14.54
N TRP A 205 29.29 4.57 -15.87
CA TRP A 205 28.05 4.81 -16.58
C TRP A 205 27.04 3.66 -16.46
N ARG A 206 27.52 2.42 -16.35
CA ARG A 206 26.64 1.24 -16.24
C ARG A 206 25.80 1.29 -14.97
N ARG A 207 26.36 1.69 -13.84
CA ARG A 207 25.63 1.82 -12.56
C ARG A 207 24.50 2.83 -12.64
N VAL A 208 24.74 3.96 -13.31
CA VAL A 208 23.72 5.00 -13.53
C VAL A 208 22.59 4.45 -14.39
N LEU A 209 22.92 3.77 -15.49
CA LEU A 209 21.95 3.20 -16.41
C LEU A 209 21.06 2.13 -15.71
N PHE A 210 21.66 1.22 -14.95
CA PHE A 210 20.93 0.26 -14.17
C PHE A 210 20.08 0.92 -13.07
N GLY A 211 20.57 1.97 -12.42
CA GLY A 211 19.80 2.76 -11.46
C GLY A 211 18.53 3.35 -12.07
N PHE A 212 18.61 3.92 -13.27
CA PHE A 212 17.41 4.40 -14.00
C PHE A 212 16.48 3.25 -14.42
N CYS A 213 17.03 2.11 -14.81
CA CYS A 213 16.23 0.92 -15.10
C CYS A 213 15.46 0.45 -13.85
N VAL A 214 16.12 0.39 -12.68
CA VAL A 214 15.45 0.08 -11.40
C VAL A 214 14.37 1.09 -11.11
N LEU A 215 14.64 2.39 -11.23
CA LEU A 215 13.66 3.44 -10.99
C LEU A 215 12.40 3.26 -11.85
N PHE A 216 12.58 2.97 -13.13
CA PHE A 216 11.48 2.78 -14.08
C PHE A 216 10.65 1.54 -13.73
N VAL A 217 11.28 0.37 -13.57
CA VAL A 217 10.59 -0.88 -13.25
C VAL A 217 9.90 -0.78 -11.89
N MET A 218 10.59 -0.27 -10.88
CA MET A 218 10.05 -0.11 -9.53
C MET A 218 8.83 0.81 -9.52
N SER A 219 8.86 1.93 -10.25
CA SER A 219 7.73 2.87 -10.34
C SER A 219 6.50 2.21 -10.94
N ILE A 220 6.66 1.44 -12.03
CA ILE A 220 5.54 0.71 -12.65
C ILE A 220 4.92 -0.30 -11.66
N VAL A 221 5.77 -1.06 -10.95
CA VAL A 221 5.30 -2.06 -10.00
C VAL A 221 4.61 -1.42 -8.80
N ILE A 222 5.15 -0.32 -8.26
CA ILE A 222 4.51 0.44 -7.17
C ILE A 222 3.12 0.91 -7.60
N ASP A 223 3.02 1.55 -8.76
CA ASP A 223 1.74 2.05 -9.28
C ASP A 223 0.75 0.92 -9.51
N TYR A 224 1.20 -0.22 -10.03
CA TYR A 224 0.37 -1.41 -10.20
C TYR A 224 -0.21 -1.92 -8.87
N VAL A 225 0.64 -2.05 -7.84
CA VAL A 225 0.23 -2.52 -6.51
C VAL A 225 -0.75 -1.55 -5.85
N ILE A 226 -0.44 -0.25 -5.89
CA ILE A 226 -1.32 0.78 -5.30
C ILE A 226 -2.66 0.81 -6.00
N ASN A 227 -2.65 0.85 -7.34
CA ASN A 227 -3.88 0.92 -8.13
C ASN A 227 -4.73 -0.34 -7.94
N SER A 228 -4.12 -1.54 -7.93
CA SER A 228 -4.87 -2.79 -7.73
C SER A 228 -5.58 -2.84 -6.38
N THR A 229 -5.02 -2.22 -5.35
CA THR A 229 -5.59 -2.21 -3.99
C THR A 229 -6.67 -1.15 -3.79
N ARG A 230 -6.60 -0.04 -4.54
CA ARG A 230 -7.53 1.11 -4.40
C ARG A 230 -8.68 1.10 -5.42
N GLN A 231 -8.70 0.16 -6.36
CA GLN A 231 -9.74 0.12 -7.38
C GLN A 231 -11.12 -0.03 -6.77
N SER A 232 -12.02 0.86 -7.19
CA SER A 232 -13.45 0.76 -6.95
C SER A 232 -14.15 0.31 -8.23
N VAL A 233 -15.27 -0.36 -8.07
CA VAL A 233 -16.08 -0.87 -9.17
C VAL A 233 -17.51 -0.44 -8.97
N GLN A 234 -18.19 -0.20 -10.08
CA GLN A 234 -19.61 0.02 -10.14
C GLN A 234 -20.29 -1.21 -10.74
N PHE A 235 -21.32 -1.67 -10.08
CA PHE A 235 -22.20 -2.71 -10.60
C PHE A 235 -23.51 -2.10 -11.05
N LEU A 236 -23.98 -2.52 -12.21
CA LEU A 236 -25.35 -2.36 -12.68
C LEU A 236 -25.94 -3.75 -12.78
N ILE A 237 -26.93 -4.04 -11.93
CA ILE A 237 -27.53 -5.37 -11.82
C ILE A 237 -28.99 -5.26 -12.28
N PHE A 238 -29.33 -6.06 -13.27
CA PHE A 238 -30.67 -6.13 -13.86
C PHE A 238 -31.29 -7.47 -13.46
N SER A 239 -32.30 -7.41 -12.59
CA SER A 239 -33.00 -8.59 -12.09
C SER A 239 -34.42 -8.25 -11.69
N ARG A 240 -35.32 -9.24 -11.80
CA ARG A 240 -36.67 -9.10 -11.25
C ARG A 240 -36.70 -9.21 -9.73
N LYS A 241 -35.67 -9.84 -9.15
CA LYS A 241 -35.50 -9.99 -7.69
C LYS A 241 -34.63 -8.87 -7.11
N TYR A 242 -34.78 -7.66 -7.62
CA TYR A 242 -33.94 -6.51 -7.27
C TYR A 242 -33.99 -6.17 -5.76
N GLU A 243 -35.14 -6.38 -5.09
CA GLU A 243 -35.31 -6.10 -3.65
C GLU A 243 -34.47 -7.05 -2.80
N GLU A 244 -34.56 -8.36 -3.05
CA GLU A 244 -33.76 -9.36 -2.33
C GLU A 244 -32.27 -9.15 -2.55
N ILE A 245 -31.86 -8.77 -3.77
CA ILE A 245 -30.47 -8.47 -4.11
C ILE A 245 -29.99 -7.21 -3.37
N ALA A 246 -30.79 -6.16 -3.38
CA ALA A 246 -30.48 -4.90 -2.70
C ALA A 246 -30.33 -5.09 -1.19
N GLU A 247 -31.26 -5.80 -0.56
CA GLU A 247 -31.21 -6.12 0.87
C GLU A 247 -30.00 -7.01 1.19
N GLY A 248 -29.75 -8.02 0.38
CA GLY A 248 -28.59 -8.92 0.56
C GLY A 248 -27.27 -8.18 0.47
N ILE A 249 -27.10 -7.23 -0.47
CA ILE A 249 -25.90 -6.41 -0.61
C ILE A 249 -25.76 -5.45 0.59
N ALA A 250 -26.83 -4.78 0.97
CA ALA A 250 -26.82 -3.83 2.08
C ALA A 250 -26.48 -4.51 3.42
N THR A 251 -27.05 -5.70 3.68
CA THR A 251 -26.88 -6.40 4.97
C THR A 251 -25.63 -7.25 5.05
N LYS A 252 -25.28 -8.02 4.00
CA LYS A 252 -24.15 -8.98 4.04
C LYS A 252 -22.83 -8.37 3.61
N ILE A 253 -22.84 -7.39 2.68
CA ILE A 253 -21.62 -6.78 2.12
C ILE A 253 -21.38 -5.39 2.74
N ASP A 254 -22.39 -4.82 3.41
CA ASP A 254 -22.32 -3.49 4.06
C ASP A 254 -21.98 -2.39 3.05
N ARG A 255 -22.74 -2.36 1.93
CA ARG A 255 -22.58 -1.37 0.84
C ARG A 255 -23.90 -0.67 0.53
N GLY A 256 -23.79 0.63 0.28
CA GLY A 256 -24.92 1.43 -0.18
C GLY A 256 -25.44 0.94 -1.53
N VAL A 257 -26.74 0.83 -1.64
CA VAL A 257 -27.45 0.39 -2.85
C VAL A 257 -28.38 1.50 -3.29
N THR A 258 -28.39 1.78 -4.58
CA THR A 258 -29.32 2.73 -5.21
C THR A 258 -30.14 2.00 -6.26
N LEU A 259 -31.44 2.19 -6.27
CA LEU A 259 -32.33 1.68 -7.30
C LEU A 259 -32.60 2.78 -8.33
N LEU A 260 -32.37 2.48 -9.60
CA LEU A 260 -32.72 3.37 -10.72
C LEU A 260 -33.93 2.77 -11.45
N ASP A 261 -34.92 3.60 -11.67
CA ASP A 261 -36.07 3.23 -12.49
C ASP A 261 -35.70 3.34 -13.99
N GLY A 262 -36.00 2.31 -14.71
CA GLY A 262 -35.76 2.23 -16.14
C GLY A 262 -36.89 1.54 -16.88
N LYS A 263 -36.91 1.67 -18.22
CA LYS A 263 -37.86 1.00 -19.08
C LYS A 263 -37.14 0.23 -20.16
N GLY A 264 -37.39 -1.06 -20.26
CA GLY A 264 -36.87 -1.88 -21.34
C GLY A 264 -37.37 -1.40 -22.69
N TRP A 265 -36.46 -1.03 -23.61
CA TRP A 265 -36.89 -0.52 -24.90
C TRP A 265 -37.64 -1.57 -25.73
N TYR A 266 -37.16 -2.81 -25.71
CA TYR A 266 -37.78 -3.91 -26.44
C TYR A 266 -39.00 -4.47 -25.71
N SER A 267 -38.88 -4.79 -24.45
CA SER A 267 -39.95 -5.40 -23.65
C SER A 267 -41.08 -4.43 -23.30
N LYS A 268 -40.81 -3.12 -23.33
CA LYS A 268 -41.70 -2.02 -22.88
C LYS A 268 -42.08 -2.12 -21.39
N GLN A 269 -41.47 -3.06 -20.65
CA GLN A 269 -41.71 -3.25 -19.23
C GLN A 269 -40.84 -2.33 -18.38
N GLU A 270 -41.34 -1.91 -17.24
CA GLU A 270 -40.57 -1.24 -16.21
C GLU A 270 -39.56 -2.20 -15.59
N ILE A 271 -38.38 -1.73 -15.34
CA ILE A 271 -37.28 -2.46 -14.72
C ILE A 271 -36.58 -1.59 -13.71
N LYS A 272 -36.22 -2.15 -12.56
CA LYS A 272 -35.35 -1.47 -11.59
C LYS A 272 -33.93 -2.00 -11.71
N VAL A 273 -32.98 -1.09 -11.83
CA VAL A 273 -31.55 -1.39 -11.93
C VAL A 273 -30.92 -1.14 -10.58
N VAL A 274 -30.30 -2.18 -10.02
CA VAL A 274 -29.57 -2.07 -8.76
C VAL A 274 -28.18 -1.55 -9.05
N VAL A 275 -27.85 -0.37 -8.52
CA VAL A 275 -26.53 0.28 -8.66
C VAL A 275 -25.78 0.17 -7.36
N VAL A 276 -24.58 -0.37 -7.42
CA VAL A 276 -23.71 -0.55 -6.24
C VAL A 276 -22.30 -0.06 -6.57
N LEU A 277 -21.75 0.74 -5.67
CA LEU A 277 -20.34 1.09 -5.67
C LEU A 277 -19.63 0.26 -4.60
N ALA A 278 -18.62 -0.50 -5.00
CA ALA A 278 -17.91 -1.41 -4.12
C ALA A 278 -16.40 -1.36 -4.37
N LYS A 279 -15.61 -1.88 -3.44
CA LYS A 279 -14.18 -2.10 -3.68
C LYS A 279 -14.00 -3.33 -4.56
N LYS A 280 -13.03 -3.32 -5.45
CA LYS A 280 -12.77 -4.43 -6.38
C LYS A 280 -12.64 -5.80 -5.69
N ARG A 281 -12.09 -5.84 -4.48
CA ARG A 281 -11.97 -7.07 -3.69
C ARG A 281 -13.31 -7.68 -3.26
N GLU A 282 -14.38 -6.88 -3.24
CA GLU A 282 -15.73 -7.29 -2.86
C GLU A 282 -16.54 -7.82 -4.05
N SER A 283 -15.97 -7.73 -5.27
CA SER A 283 -16.65 -8.09 -6.51
C SER A 283 -17.12 -9.55 -6.52
N LEU A 284 -16.28 -10.47 -6.06
CA LEU A 284 -16.62 -11.90 -6.04
C LEU A 284 -17.79 -12.19 -5.11
N ASP A 285 -17.86 -11.51 -3.97
CA ASP A 285 -18.94 -11.70 -2.99
C ASP A 285 -20.27 -11.15 -3.53
N ILE A 286 -20.20 -10.01 -4.24
CA ILE A 286 -21.38 -9.46 -4.94
C ILE A 286 -21.84 -10.40 -6.06
N PHE A 287 -20.93 -10.92 -6.89
CA PHE A 287 -21.29 -11.86 -7.96
C PHE A 287 -21.95 -13.12 -7.40
N ARG A 288 -21.37 -13.72 -6.35
CA ARG A 288 -21.92 -14.92 -5.71
C ARG A 288 -23.32 -14.65 -5.15
N LEU A 289 -23.45 -13.59 -4.35
CA LEU A 289 -24.73 -13.22 -3.74
C LEU A 289 -25.83 -13.01 -4.79
N VAL A 290 -25.53 -12.29 -5.88
CA VAL A 290 -26.52 -12.05 -6.94
C VAL A 290 -26.88 -13.34 -7.64
N LYS A 291 -25.92 -14.21 -7.96
CA LYS A 291 -26.16 -15.47 -8.64
C LYS A 291 -26.89 -16.50 -7.77
N ASP A 292 -26.69 -16.47 -6.45
CA ASP A 292 -27.42 -17.30 -5.50
C ASP A 292 -28.90 -16.89 -5.42
N ILE A 293 -29.21 -15.59 -5.53
CA ILE A 293 -30.59 -15.07 -5.49
C ILE A 293 -31.27 -15.22 -6.86
N ASP A 294 -30.61 -14.81 -7.93
CA ASP A 294 -31.11 -14.88 -9.30
C ASP A 294 -30.02 -15.32 -10.27
N PRO A 295 -29.99 -16.62 -10.63
CA PRO A 295 -29.03 -17.15 -11.62
C PRO A 295 -29.12 -16.48 -12.99
N ASN A 296 -30.28 -15.91 -13.35
CA ASN A 296 -30.52 -15.25 -14.62
C ASN A 296 -30.27 -13.74 -14.60
N ALA A 297 -29.85 -13.17 -13.46
CA ALA A 297 -29.53 -11.77 -13.36
C ALA A 297 -28.44 -11.37 -14.37
N PHE A 298 -28.65 -10.25 -15.05
CA PHE A 298 -27.62 -9.64 -15.89
C PHE A 298 -26.83 -8.63 -15.05
N ILE A 299 -25.51 -8.79 -15.02
CA ILE A 299 -24.60 -7.98 -14.19
C ILE A 299 -23.58 -7.32 -15.12
N SER A 300 -23.52 -6.00 -15.09
CA SER A 300 -22.46 -5.22 -15.73
C SER A 300 -21.57 -4.64 -14.63
N GLN A 301 -20.25 -4.86 -14.77
CA GLN A 301 -19.24 -4.30 -13.89
C GLN A 301 -18.34 -3.34 -14.67
N SER A 302 -18.12 -2.15 -14.14
CA SER A 302 -17.18 -1.18 -14.68
C SER A 302 -16.19 -0.72 -13.58
N ASN A 303 -14.95 -0.44 -13.98
CA ASN A 303 -13.98 0.18 -13.08
C ASN A 303 -14.30 1.66 -12.93
N VAL A 304 -14.23 2.17 -11.70
CA VAL A 304 -14.42 3.58 -11.38
C VAL A 304 -13.09 4.16 -10.93
N VAL A 305 -12.65 5.24 -11.55
CA VAL A 305 -11.34 5.85 -11.31
C VAL A 305 -11.23 6.46 -9.91
N GLY A 306 -12.34 6.95 -9.33
CA GLY A 306 -12.36 7.48 -7.98
C GLY A 306 -13.78 7.47 -7.41
N VAL A 307 -13.90 6.99 -6.19
CA VAL A 307 -15.12 7.06 -5.38
C VAL A 307 -14.76 7.71 -4.07
N TYR A 308 -15.44 8.81 -3.76
CA TYR A 308 -15.19 9.61 -2.57
C TYR A 308 -16.46 9.70 -1.74
N GLY A 309 -16.34 9.61 -0.43
CA GLY A 309 -17.46 9.71 0.48
C GLY A 309 -17.45 8.64 1.56
N GLU A 310 -18.60 8.44 2.21
CA GLU A 310 -18.75 7.48 3.30
C GLU A 310 -18.51 6.04 2.80
N GLY A 311 -17.64 5.32 3.49
CA GLY A 311 -17.22 3.96 3.08
C GLY A 311 -16.08 3.90 2.03
N PHE A 312 -15.67 5.05 1.45
CA PHE A 312 -14.61 5.20 0.46
C PHE A 312 -13.55 6.23 0.89
N ASP A 313 -12.72 6.67 -0.05
CA ASP A 313 -11.68 7.65 0.23
C ASP A 313 -12.29 9.03 0.55
N LYS A 314 -11.71 9.75 1.52
CA LYS A 314 -12.17 11.10 1.88
C LYS A 314 -11.70 12.10 0.84
N LEU A 315 -12.62 12.91 0.33
CA LEU A 315 -12.28 14.07 -0.49
C LEU A 315 -11.44 15.04 0.34
N LYS A 316 -10.21 15.29 -0.07
CA LYS A 316 -9.43 16.39 0.47
C LYS A 316 -9.81 17.64 -0.31
N VAL A 317 -10.92 18.27 0.08
CA VAL A 317 -11.22 19.64 -0.38
C VAL A 317 -10.33 20.57 0.40
N LYS A 318 -9.51 21.36 -0.29
CA LYS A 318 -8.75 22.46 0.29
C LYS A 318 -9.65 23.67 0.48
#